data_0b1bdf2a8e27959527166f1af5b47e0f
#
_entry.id   0b1bdf2a8e27959527166f1af5b47e0f
#
_cell.length_a   1.000
_cell.length_b   1.000
_cell.length_c   1.000
_cell.angle_alpha   90.00
_cell.angle_beta   90.00
_cell.angle_gamma   90.00
#
_symmetry.space_group_name_H-M   'P 1'
#
loop_
_entity.id
_entity.type
_entity.pdbx_description
1 polymer ?
#
loop_
_entity_poly.entity_id
_entity_poly.type
_entity_poly.pdbx_seq_one_letter_code
_entity_poly.pdbx_strand_id
1 'polypeptide(L)'
;MKVLVAIDNKPSSRATVDALVKMHWYEGTEIALVTVLAPQEEAAGPGEEPSAYYEEMEDLAVELRDRLKQCNVTFFARHGDPKTVITDLAENSGADLVVVGSNCQSTLERLLLGSVSQSIINSAPCPVIIAKTPCFFAQENAPAFQNILFPVDDSIFSEASAHWLGNFRWSRNTNLTLLAVVEMDTDFDQVQLSLDNRAKALSRYFNPDKIYTKIIKGQPEQSILDAAKKGHADLIVMGSHGHAGFKKLILGSVSQAVCHAAPCAVAIVRGLAGEDRSLKRTATFEKIKIAPRNDTAMEAGNGGLYNNMSSVHTMPGGF
;
A
#
# COMPACT_ATOMS: atom_id res chain seq x y z
N MET A 1 -12.16 8.21 -0.42
CA MET A 1 -11.16 7.12 -0.30
C MET A 1 -10.01 7.62 0.55
N LYS A 2 -9.45 6.79 1.42
CA LYS A 2 -8.28 7.09 2.26
C LYS A 2 -7.11 6.22 1.84
N VAL A 3 -6.01 6.85 1.45
CA VAL A 3 -4.81 6.19 0.93
C VAL A 3 -3.63 6.51 1.86
N LEU A 4 -3.03 5.49 2.45
CA LEU A 4 -1.80 5.62 3.23
C LEU A 4 -0.61 5.24 2.36
N VAL A 5 0.38 6.10 2.28
CA VAL A 5 1.54 5.94 1.41
C VAL A 5 2.80 5.94 2.25
N ALA A 6 3.49 4.82 2.30
CA ALA A 6 4.77 4.74 3.00
C ALA A 6 5.91 5.14 2.05
N ILE A 7 6.66 6.15 2.46
CA ILE A 7 7.82 6.66 1.74
C ILE A 7 9.08 6.66 2.64
N ASP A 8 10.22 6.53 2.01
CA ASP A 8 11.54 6.60 2.63
C ASP A 8 12.50 7.38 1.69
N ASN A 9 13.74 7.60 2.07
CA ASN A 9 14.74 8.30 1.24
C ASN A 9 15.32 7.46 0.08
N LYS A 10 14.66 6.37 -0.28
CA LYS A 10 15.13 5.48 -1.35
C LYS A 10 14.46 5.80 -2.69
N PRO A 11 15.06 5.39 -3.80
CA PRO A 11 14.46 5.54 -5.12
C PRO A 11 13.05 4.92 -5.25
N SER A 12 12.72 3.96 -4.37
CA SER A 12 11.38 3.36 -4.29
C SER A 12 10.29 4.36 -3.95
N SER A 13 10.59 5.41 -3.19
CA SER A 13 9.61 6.46 -2.86
C SER A 13 9.23 7.28 -4.08
N ARG A 14 10.17 7.54 -4.98
CA ARG A 14 9.86 8.17 -6.26
C ARG A 14 8.93 7.30 -7.10
N ALA A 15 9.21 6.00 -7.21
CA ALA A 15 8.33 5.06 -7.90
C ALA A 15 6.93 4.99 -7.27
N THR A 16 6.84 5.16 -5.96
CA THR A 16 5.56 5.20 -5.22
C THR A 16 4.76 6.46 -5.61
N VAL A 17 5.39 7.62 -5.63
CA VAL A 17 4.75 8.88 -6.07
C VAL A 17 4.31 8.78 -7.53
N ASP A 18 5.15 8.25 -8.42
CA ASP A 18 4.82 8.06 -9.83
C ASP A 18 3.63 7.11 -10.03
N ALA A 19 3.54 6.04 -9.23
CA ALA A 19 2.39 5.13 -9.27
C ALA A 19 1.09 5.85 -8.86
N LEU A 20 1.14 6.69 -7.82
CA LEU A 20 -0.02 7.47 -7.38
C LEU A 20 -0.51 8.44 -8.44
N VAL A 21 0.40 9.11 -9.13
CA VAL A 21 0.05 10.06 -10.19
C VAL A 21 -0.56 9.36 -11.42
N LYS A 22 -0.21 8.10 -11.66
CA LYS A 22 -0.78 7.28 -12.73
C LYS A 22 -2.21 6.78 -12.44
N MET A 23 -2.69 6.93 -11.22
CA MET A 23 -4.04 6.55 -10.84
C MET A 23 -5.01 7.74 -10.97
N HIS A 24 -6.24 7.45 -11.40
CA HIS A 24 -7.30 8.46 -11.45
C HIS A 24 -8.10 8.41 -10.13
N TRP A 25 -7.82 9.38 -9.28
CA TRP A 25 -8.47 9.53 -7.97
C TRP A 25 -9.79 10.29 -8.09
N TYR A 26 -10.74 9.95 -7.23
CA TYR A 26 -11.93 10.75 -7.05
C TYR A 26 -11.61 12.05 -6.29
N GLU A 27 -12.38 13.09 -6.57
CA GLU A 27 -12.30 14.35 -5.83
C GLU A 27 -12.48 14.12 -4.32
N GLY A 28 -11.69 14.79 -3.51
CA GLY A 28 -11.70 14.62 -2.06
C GLY A 28 -11.03 13.35 -1.54
N THR A 29 -10.31 12.59 -2.40
CA THR A 29 -9.49 11.47 -1.90
C THR A 29 -8.41 12.00 -0.95
N GLU A 30 -8.33 11.43 0.24
CA GLU A 30 -7.31 11.73 1.23
C GLU A 30 -6.08 10.85 0.97
N ILE A 31 -4.92 11.47 0.72
CA ILE A 31 -3.64 10.77 0.53
C ILE A 31 -2.70 11.22 1.64
N ALA A 32 -2.30 10.31 2.49
CA ALA A 32 -1.37 10.56 3.58
C ALA A 32 -0.03 9.90 3.30
N LEU A 33 1.01 10.71 3.06
CA LEU A 33 2.37 10.23 3.00
C LEU A 33 2.91 10.10 4.41
N VAL A 34 3.49 8.96 4.73
CA VAL A 34 4.14 8.72 6.02
C VAL A 34 5.57 8.26 5.80
N THR A 35 6.50 8.89 6.51
CA THR A 35 7.84 8.38 6.71
C THR A 35 7.99 7.90 8.14
N VAL A 36 8.73 6.81 8.34
CA VAL A 36 8.98 6.26 9.68
C VAL A 36 10.47 6.31 9.96
N LEU A 37 10.83 7.15 10.92
CA LEU A 37 12.19 7.39 11.36
C LEU A 37 12.61 6.33 12.38
N ALA A 38 13.86 5.88 12.30
CA ALA A 38 14.42 5.01 13.32
C ALA A 38 14.53 5.77 14.66
N PRO A 39 14.50 5.07 15.82
CA PRO A 39 14.60 5.72 17.13
C PRO A 39 15.88 6.53 17.35
N GLN A 40 16.92 6.28 16.57
CA GLN A 40 18.22 6.96 16.62
C GLN A 40 18.34 8.15 15.65
N GLU A 41 17.42 8.27 14.70
CA GLU A 41 17.29 9.43 13.81
C GLU A 41 16.35 10.44 14.50
N GLU A 42 16.77 10.92 15.68
CA GLU A 42 15.96 11.87 16.44
C GLU A 42 15.68 13.10 15.57
N ALA A 43 14.42 13.46 15.52
CA ALA A 43 14.07 14.79 15.08
C ALA A 43 14.93 15.78 15.86
N ALA A 44 15.53 16.73 15.14
CA ALA A 44 16.24 17.84 15.70
C ALA A 44 15.56 18.32 16.98
N GLY A 45 16.32 18.56 18.04
CA GLY A 45 15.80 19.07 19.30
C GLY A 45 15.04 20.39 19.09
N PRO A 46 14.34 20.91 20.09
CA PRO A 46 13.65 22.20 19.93
C PRO A 46 14.66 23.29 19.51
N GLY A 47 14.59 23.69 18.22
CA GLY A 47 15.49 24.68 17.64
C GLY A 47 16.53 24.16 16.66
N GLU A 48 16.59 22.85 16.41
CA GLU A 48 17.41 22.30 15.32
C GLU A 48 16.60 22.25 14.02
N GLU A 49 17.26 22.52 12.88
CA GLU A 49 16.63 22.47 11.57
C GLU A 49 16.19 21.05 11.22
N PRO A 50 15.08 20.89 10.47
CA PRO A 50 14.67 19.58 9.97
C PRO A 50 15.84 18.89 9.27
N SER A 51 16.02 17.61 9.49
CA SER A 51 17.06 16.86 8.78
C SER A 51 16.79 16.97 7.26
N ALA A 52 17.86 17.01 6.44
CA ALA A 52 17.75 17.01 4.98
C ALA A 52 16.85 15.88 4.45
N TYR A 53 16.77 14.78 5.18
CA TYR A 53 15.86 13.67 4.94
C TYR A 53 14.38 14.06 5.04
N TYR A 54 13.99 14.84 6.06
CA TYR A 54 12.62 15.29 6.24
C TYR A 54 12.21 16.27 5.13
N GLU A 55 13.11 17.18 4.76
CA GLU A 55 12.90 18.14 3.67
C GLU A 55 12.66 17.43 2.34
N GLU A 56 13.49 16.43 2.01
CA GLU A 56 13.32 15.63 0.79
C GLU A 56 11.93 14.94 0.74
N MET A 57 11.45 14.41 1.86
CA MET A 57 10.15 13.77 1.92
C MET A 57 8.99 14.78 1.84
N GLU A 58 9.18 15.97 2.38
CA GLU A 58 8.20 17.05 2.25
C GLU A 58 8.11 17.57 0.81
N ASP A 59 9.24 17.67 0.11
CA ASP A 59 9.28 18.04 -1.32
C ASP A 59 8.47 17.07 -2.18
N LEU A 60 8.58 15.77 -1.92
CA LEU A 60 7.75 14.76 -2.59
C LEU A 60 6.25 14.99 -2.32
N ALA A 61 5.89 15.41 -1.12
CA ALA A 61 4.51 15.71 -0.79
C ALA A 61 4.02 17.00 -1.48
N VAL A 62 4.87 18.00 -1.60
CA VAL A 62 4.59 19.24 -2.34
C VAL A 62 4.34 18.90 -3.81
N GLU A 63 5.25 18.16 -4.44
CA GLU A 63 5.10 17.71 -5.83
C GLU A 63 3.78 16.96 -6.03
N LEU A 64 3.44 16.05 -5.12
CA LEU A 64 2.22 15.26 -5.23
C LEU A 64 0.96 16.13 -5.10
N ARG A 65 0.97 17.16 -4.22
CA ARG A 65 -0.12 18.15 -4.10
C ARG A 65 -0.34 18.89 -5.42
N ASP A 66 0.74 19.31 -6.08
CA ASP A 66 0.66 20.04 -7.33
C ASP A 66 0.11 19.18 -8.48
N ARG A 67 0.45 17.90 -8.48
CA ARG A 67 0.04 16.95 -9.54
C ARG A 67 -1.36 16.38 -9.30
N LEU A 68 -1.81 16.27 -8.05
CA LEU A 68 -3.10 15.68 -7.65
C LEU A 68 -4.01 16.71 -6.95
N LYS A 69 -4.29 17.83 -7.63
CA LYS A 69 -5.06 18.98 -7.09
C LYS A 69 -6.48 18.61 -6.62
N GLN A 70 -7.04 17.50 -7.12
CA GLN A 70 -8.34 16.96 -6.69
C GLN A 70 -8.28 16.18 -5.38
N CYS A 71 -7.07 15.89 -4.86
CA CYS A 71 -6.85 15.10 -3.66
C CYS A 71 -6.38 15.99 -2.48
N ASN A 72 -6.69 15.56 -1.26
CA ASN A 72 -6.17 16.15 -0.04
C ASN A 72 -4.88 15.40 0.35
N VAL A 73 -3.72 15.96 0.00
CA VAL A 73 -2.42 15.35 0.28
C VAL A 73 -1.83 15.90 1.56
N THR A 74 -1.51 15.04 2.51
CA THR A 74 -0.83 15.36 3.77
C THR A 74 0.47 14.56 3.88
N PHE A 75 1.44 15.13 4.60
CA PHE A 75 2.70 14.45 4.93
C PHE A 75 2.94 14.52 6.44
N PHE A 76 3.47 13.44 7.00
CA PHE A 76 3.91 13.41 8.39
C PHE A 76 4.96 12.32 8.63
N ALA A 77 5.83 12.58 9.61
CA ALA A 77 6.80 11.61 10.11
C ALA A 77 6.30 10.91 11.38
N ARG A 78 6.75 9.70 11.61
CA ARG A 78 6.53 8.93 12.83
C ARG A 78 7.83 8.24 13.24
N HIS A 79 8.00 8.03 14.54
CA HIS A 79 9.11 7.24 15.08
C HIS A 79 8.64 5.82 15.39
N GLY A 80 9.52 4.85 15.23
CA GLY A 80 9.27 3.46 15.61
C GLY A 80 9.67 2.43 14.56
N ASP A 81 9.15 1.21 14.73
CA ASP A 81 9.32 0.16 13.72
C ASP A 81 8.38 0.40 12.53
N PRO A 82 8.89 0.57 11.31
CA PRO A 82 8.05 0.87 10.14
C PRO A 82 6.92 -0.13 9.90
N LYS A 83 7.16 -1.41 10.17
CA LYS A 83 6.16 -2.48 9.96
C LYS A 83 4.95 -2.27 10.84
N THR A 84 5.20 -2.01 12.12
CA THR A 84 4.17 -1.78 13.13
C THR A 84 3.46 -0.46 12.88
N VAL A 85 4.22 0.63 12.74
CA VAL A 85 3.68 1.98 12.58
C VAL A 85 2.75 2.09 11.37
N ILE A 86 3.16 1.56 10.21
CA ILE A 86 2.36 1.66 8.98
C ILE A 86 1.10 0.80 9.10
N THR A 87 1.20 -0.40 9.67
CA THR A 87 0.03 -1.29 9.85
C THR A 87 -0.99 -0.67 10.82
N ASP A 88 -0.52 -0.15 11.95
CA ASP A 88 -1.37 0.51 12.95
C ASP A 88 -2.04 1.77 12.38
N LEU A 89 -1.29 2.57 11.60
CA LEU A 89 -1.85 3.74 10.93
C LEU A 89 -2.94 3.34 9.92
N ALA A 90 -2.70 2.30 9.13
CA ALA A 90 -3.68 1.80 8.18
C ALA A 90 -4.95 1.32 8.87
N GLU A 91 -4.82 0.63 10.01
CA GLU A 91 -5.95 0.15 10.79
C GLU A 91 -6.69 1.30 11.48
N ASN A 92 -5.98 2.16 12.20
CA ASN A 92 -6.57 3.22 13.00
C ASN A 92 -7.21 4.33 12.16
N SER A 93 -6.67 4.61 10.96
CA SER A 93 -7.28 5.57 10.01
C SER A 93 -8.44 4.98 9.22
N GLY A 94 -8.61 3.66 9.21
CA GLY A 94 -9.52 2.98 8.30
C GLY A 94 -9.10 3.18 6.84
N ALA A 95 -7.80 3.06 6.53
CA ALA A 95 -7.30 3.22 5.17
C ALA A 95 -7.97 2.23 4.21
N ASP A 96 -8.37 2.74 3.05
CA ASP A 96 -8.95 1.93 1.97
C ASP A 96 -7.87 1.29 1.10
N LEU A 97 -6.64 1.85 1.13
CA LEU A 97 -5.49 1.40 0.36
C LEU A 97 -4.19 1.78 1.07
N VAL A 98 -3.22 0.89 1.06
CA VAL A 98 -1.82 1.19 1.40
C VAL A 98 -0.97 1.10 0.15
N VAL A 99 -0.08 2.07 -0.07
CA VAL A 99 0.90 2.06 -1.17
C VAL A 99 2.30 2.06 -0.57
N VAL A 100 3.13 1.11 -1.00
CA VAL A 100 4.51 0.95 -0.54
C VAL A 100 5.45 0.78 -1.72
N GLY A 101 6.67 1.28 -1.61
CA GLY A 101 7.71 1.03 -2.59
C GLY A 101 8.33 -0.36 -2.44
N SER A 102 8.81 -0.95 -3.52
CA SER A 102 9.71 -2.10 -3.45
C SER A 102 11.16 -1.62 -3.42
N ASN A 103 11.97 -2.19 -2.53
CA ASN A 103 13.38 -1.81 -2.40
C ASN A 103 14.19 -2.39 -3.58
N CYS A 104 14.49 -1.58 -4.58
CA CYS A 104 15.24 -1.97 -5.78
C CYS A 104 16.51 -1.13 -5.89
N GLN A 105 17.61 -1.50 -5.22
CA GLN A 105 18.87 -0.77 -5.28
C GLN A 105 19.82 -1.23 -6.39
N SER A 106 19.66 -2.44 -6.92
CA SER A 106 20.53 -2.95 -8.01
C SER A 106 19.75 -3.80 -9.02
N THR A 107 20.37 -4.07 -10.17
CA THR A 107 19.80 -4.90 -11.25
C THR A 107 19.52 -6.35 -10.81
N LEU A 108 20.29 -6.87 -9.86
CA LEU A 108 20.11 -8.21 -9.28
C LEU A 108 19.10 -8.18 -8.13
N GLU A 109 18.99 -7.07 -7.38
CA GLU A 109 18.08 -6.88 -6.24
C GLU A 109 16.67 -6.45 -6.67
N ARG A 110 16.44 -6.14 -7.95
CA ARG A 110 15.12 -5.77 -8.51
C ARG A 110 14.03 -6.81 -8.28
N LEU A 111 14.42 -8.03 -7.89
CA LEU A 111 13.51 -9.14 -7.59
C LEU A 111 13.24 -9.30 -6.08
N LEU A 112 13.84 -8.47 -5.22
CA LEU A 112 13.67 -8.63 -3.78
C LEU A 112 12.68 -7.59 -3.24
N LEU A 113 11.62 -8.10 -2.66
CA LEU A 113 10.68 -7.29 -1.88
C LEU A 113 11.32 -6.96 -0.53
N GLY A 114 11.33 -5.66 -0.16
CA GLY A 114 11.89 -5.24 1.12
C GLY A 114 11.12 -5.81 2.32
N SER A 115 11.79 -5.97 3.46
CA SER A 115 11.19 -6.55 4.66
C SER A 115 9.96 -5.78 5.18
N VAL A 116 9.94 -4.45 5.03
CA VAL A 116 8.80 -3.60 5.40
C VAL A 116 7.64 -3.88 4.47
N SER A 117 7.85 -3.82 3.15
CA SER A 117 6.80 -4.07 2.15
C SER A 117 6.23 -5.49 2.29
N GLN A 118 7.08 -6.50 2.51
CA GLN A 118 6.65 -7.87 2.77
C GLN A 118 5.77 -7.97 4.03
N SER A 119 6.16 -7.30 5.11
CA SER A 119 5.37 -7.29 6.34
C SER A 119 4.01 -6.63 6.12
N ILE A 120 3.99 -5.47 5.45
CA ILE A 120 2.75 -4.73 5.19
C ILE A 120 1.80 -5.54 4.31
N ILE A 121 2.29 -6.21 3.27
CA ILE A 121 1.46 -7.09 2.45
C ILE A 121 0.83 -8.20 3.28
N ASN A 122 1.53 -8.72 4.27
CA ASN A 122 1.02 -9.79 5.12
C ASN A 122 0.04 -9.28 6.20
N SER A 123 0.20 -8.05 6.69
CA SER A 123 -0.51 -7.57 7.88
C SER A 123 -1.50 -6.43 7.63
N ALA A 124 -1.40 -5.69 6.51
CA ALA A 124 -2.29 -4.57 6.24
C ALA A 124 -3.78 -5.00 6.23
N PRO A 125 -4.67 -4.20 6.84
CA PRO A 125 -6.09 -4.51 6.91
C PRO A 125 -6.83 -4.27 5.59
N CYS A 126 -6.19 -3.63 4.61
CA CYS A 126 -6.75 -3.22 3.34
C CYS A 126 -5.88 -3.68 2.15
N PRO A 127 -6.33 -3.51 0.91
CA PRO A 127 -5.51 -3.73 -0.27
C PRO A 127 -4.19 -2.97 -0.21
N VAL A 128 -3.14 -3.57 -0.80
CA VAL A 128 -1.78 -3.00 -0.83
C VAL A 128 -1.30 -2.94 -2.27
N ILE A 129 -0.83 -1.78 -2.71
CA ILE A 129 -0.06 -1.65 -3.95
C ILE A 129 1.42 -1.61 -3.62
N ILE A 130 2.17 -2.49 -4.26
CA ILE A 130 3.63 -2.46 -4.29
C ILE A 130 4.04 -1.69 -5.53
N ALA A 131 4.50 -0.46 -5.35
CA ALA A 131 5.08 0.31 -6.43
C ALA A 131 6.47 -0.22 -6.74
N LYS A 132 6.71 -0.53 -8.01
CA LYS A 132 8.03 -0.96 -8.50
C LYS A 132 8.54 0.06 -9.50
N THR A 133 9.82 0.32 -9.47
CA THR A 133 10.46 1.10 -10.54
C THR A 133 10.24 0.37 -11.86
N PRO A 134 9.62 1.00 -12.86
CA PRO A 134 9.35 0.33 -14.12
C PRO A 134 10.64 -0.19 -14.73
N CYS A 135 10.70 -1.48 -15.02
CA CYS A 135 11.81 -2.05 -15.78
C CYS A 135 11.78 -1.63 -17.25
N PHE A 136 10.66 -1.03 -17.71
CA PHE A 136 10.41 -0.64 -19.10
C PHE A 136 9.84 0.78 -19.12
N PHE A 137 10.65 1.72 -19.62
CA PHE A 137 10.28 3.04 -20.14
C PHE A 137 9.18 3.79 -19.38
N ALA A 138 9.52 4.32 -18.21
CA ALA A 138 8.78 5.44 -17.67
C ALA A 138 9.04 6.65 -18.57
N GLN A 139 8.17 6.88 -19.54
CA GLN A 139 8.07 8.22 -20.13
C GLN A 139 7.58 9.12 -19.00
N GLU A 140 8.28 10.23 -18.76
CA GLU A 140 7.95 11.21 -17.71
C GLU A 140 6.48 11.69 -17.78
N ASN A 141 5.85 11.54 -18.94
CA ASN A 141 4.46 11.90 -19.22
C ASN A 141 3.56 10.70 -19.53
N ALA A 142 3.94 9.47 -19.11
CA ALA A 142 3.09 8.32 -19.37
C ALA A 142 1.75 8.49 -18.61
N PRO A 143 0.61 8.39 -19.33
CA PRO A 143 -0.70 8.43 -18.69
C PRO A 143 -0.88 7.24 -17.77
N ALA A 144 -1.96 7.24 -16.96
CA ALA A 144 -2.42 6.20 -16.06
C ALA A 144 -2.08 4.77 -16.51
N PHE A 145 -2.13 3.82 -15.60
CA PHE A 145 -1.95 2.40 -15.92
C PHE A 145 -2.69 2.02 -17.22
N GLN A 146 -1.93 1.59 -18.23
CA GLN A 146 -2.47 1.31 -19.56
C GLN A 146 -2.75 -0.18 -19.77
N ASN A 147 -1.94 -1.05 -19.17
CA ASN A 147 -2.03 -2.48 -19.35
C ASN A 147 -2.14 -3.17 -17.99
N ILE A 148 -3.36 -3.53 -17.61
CA ILE A 148 -3.64 -4.22 -16.36
C ILE A 148 -3.76 -5.71 -16.66
N LEU A 149 -2.97 -6.53 -15.94
CA LEU A 149 -3.12 -7.97 -15.90
C LEU A 149 -3.86 -8.38 -14.63
N PHE A 150 -4.97 -9.08 -14.80
CA PHE A 150 -5.77 -9.61 -13.72
C PHE A 150 -5.81 -11.14 -13.79
N PRO A 151 -4.91 -11.84 -13.07
CA PRO A 151 -5.02 -13.27 -12.89
C PRO A 151 -6.31 -13.61 -12.14
N VAL A 152 -7.10 -14.51 -12.71
CA VAL A 152 -8.43 -14.87 -12.24
C VAL A 152 -8.47 -16.34 -11.87
N ASP A 153 -9.02 -16.63 -10.72
CA ASP A 153 -9.48 -17.93 -10.29
C ASP A 153 -10.89 -17.79 -9.69
N ASP A 154 -11.53 -18.90 -9.30
CA ASP A 154 -12.87 -18.86 -8.71
C ASP A 154 -12.86 -18.60 -7.20
N SER A 155 -11.76 -18.08 -6.64
CA SER A 155 -11.65 -17.74 -5.22
C SER A 155 -12.43 -16.47 -4.86
N ILE A 156 -12.81 -16.36 -3.60
CA ILE A 156 -13.41 -15.14 -3.04
C ILE A 156 -12.44 -13.93 -3.10
N PHE A 157 -11.14 -14.19 -3.14
CA PHE A 157 -10.12 -13.15 -3.24
C PHE A 157 -10.03 -12.59 -4.67
N SER A 158 -10.24 -13.44 -5.68
CA SER A 158 -10.38 -13.00 -7.07
C SER A 158 -11.63 -12.15 -7.25
N GLU A 159 -12.75 -12.53 -6.63
CA GLU A 159 -13.98 -11.73 -6.64
C GLU A 159 -13.77 -10.37 -5.96
N ALA A 160 -13.13 -10.35 -4.80
CA ALA A 160 -12.76 -9.11 -4.11
C ALA A 160 -11.86 -8.21 -4.97
N SER A 161 -10.96 -8.81 -5.76
CA SER A 161 -10.09 -8.08 -6.68
C SER A 161 -10.86 -7.44 -7.84
N ALA A 162 -11.86 -8.13 -8.38
CA ALA A 162 -12.75 -7.56 -9.39
C ALA A 162 -13.55 -6.37 -8.83
N HIS A 163 -14.07 -6.49 -7.61
CA HIS A 163 -14.73 -5.39 -6.91
C HIS A 163 -13.78 -4.21 -6.66
N TRP A 164 -12.55 -4.48 -6.25
CA TRP A 164 -11.54 -3.46 -6.00
C TRP A 164 -11.22 -2.68 -7.28
N LEU A 165 -11.07 -3.35 -8.41
CA LEU A 165 -10.91 -2.69 -9.71
C LEU A 165 -12.03 -1.70 -10.02
N GLY A 166 -13.26 -2.00 -9.59
CA GLY A 166 -14.42 -1.12 -9.76
C GLY A 166 -14.40 0.16 -8.90
N ASN A 167 -13.51 0.26 -7.91
CA ASN A 167 -13.40 1.44 -7.04
C ASN A 167 -12.57 2.59 -7.66
N PHE A 168 -12.02 2.39 -8.85
CA PHE A 168 -11.19 3.37 -9.54
C PHE A 168 -11.80 3.79 -10.87
N ARG A 169 -11.40 4.97 -11.34
CA ARG A 169 -11.67 5.41 -12.71
C ARG A 169 -10.51 4.99 -13.60
N TRP A 170 -10.79 4.20 -14.60
CA TRP A 170 -9.80 3.80 -15.59
C TRP A 170 -9.92 4.63 -16.85
N SER A 171 -8.80 4.87 -17.52
CA SER A 171 -8.81 5.51 -18.83
C SER A 171 -9.59 4.65 -19.83
N ARG A 172 -10.28 5.26 -20.79
CA ARG A 172 -10.92 4.54 -21.90
C ARG A 172 -9.91 3.73 -22.73
N ASN A 173 -8.63 4.08 -22.65
CA ASN A 173 -7.54 3.40 -23.35
C ASN A 173 -6.87 2.31 -22.51
N THR A 174 -7.25 2.14 -21.25
CA THR A 174 -6.69 1.09 -20.39
C THR A 174 -7.13 -0.28 -20.88
N ASN A 175 -6.15 -1.13 -21.20
CA ASN A 175 -6.35 -2.54 -21.52
C ASN A 175 -6.43 -3.34 -20.23
N LEU A 176 -7.42 -4.20 -20.10
CA LEU A 176 -7.58 -5.14 -19.02
C LEU A 176 -7.51 -6.55 -19.58
N THR A 177 -6.50 -7.33 -19.18
CA THR A 177 -6.39 -8.75 -19.54
C THR A 177 -6.76 -9.62 -18.33
N LEU A 178 -7.85 -10.35 -18.44
CA LEU A 178 -8.22 -11.41 -17.51
C LEU A 178 -7.48 -12.69 -17.91
N LEU A 179 -6.69 -13.25 -16.99
CA LEU A 179 -5.87 -14.43 -17.24
C LEU A 179 -6.28 -15.56 -16.31
N ALA A 180 -6.80 -16.65 -16.87
CA ALA A 180 -6.92 -17.91 -16.16
C ALA A 180 -5.72 -18.81 -16.47
N VAL A 181 -5.12 -19.36 -15.43
CA VAL A 181 -4.08 -20.40 -15.58
C VAL A 181 -4.66 -21.71 -15.11
N VAL A 182 -4.63 -22.72 -15.99
CA VAL A 182 -5.32 -23.99 -15.79
C VAL A 182 -4.36 -25.18 -15.90
N GLU A 183 -4.73 -26.30 -15.27
CA GLU A 183 -4.06 -27.58 -15.39
C GLU A 183 -4.49 -28.32 -16.67
N MET A 184 -3.85 -29.48 -16.93
CA MET A 184 -4.01 -30.20 -18.21
C MET A 184 -5.43 -30.72 -18.44
N ASP A 185 -6.14 -31.13 -17.40
CA ASP A 185 -7.47 -31.80 -17.49
C ASP A 185 -8.66 -30.85 -17.23
N THR A 186 -8.43 -29.53 -17.33
CA THR A 186 -9.46 -28.53 -17.07
C THR A 186 -10.44 -28.39 -18.25
N ASP A 187 -11.74 -28.25 -17.93
CA ASP A 187 -12.78 -27.90 -18.91
C ASP A 187 -12.61 -26.43 -19.35
N PHE A 188 -12.10 -26.25 -20.56
CA PHE A 188 -11.85 -24.94 -21.13
C PHE A 188 -13.10 -24.10 -21.37
N ASP A 189 -14.21 -24.74 -21.75
CA ASP A 189 -15.45 -24.04 -22.07
C ASP A 189 -16.04 -23.43 -20.78
N GLN A 190 -15.96 -24.16 -19.67
CA GLN A 190 -16.40 -23.64 -18.36
C GLN A 190 -15.53 -22.47 -17.91
N VAL A 191 -14.20 -22.57 -18.06
CA VAL A 191 -13.27 -21.48 -17.72
C VAL A 191 -13.52 -20.26 -18.59
N GLN A 192 -13.71 -20.44 -19.90
CA GLN A 192 -14.01 -19.34 -20.82
C GLN A 192 -15.31 -18.64 -20.43
N LEU A 193 -16.36 -19.40 -20.13
CA LEU A 193 -17.64 -18.83 -19.69
C LEU A 193 -17.49 -18.01 -18.40
N SER A 194 -16.68 -18.49 -17.44
CA SER A 194 -16.38 -17.76 -16.19
C SER A 194 -15.67 -16.45 -16.50
N LEU A 195 -14.65 -16.45 -17.37
CA LEU A 195 -13.93 -15.27 -17.79
C LEU A 195 -14.83 -14.26 -18.49
N ASP A 196 -15.70 -14.72 -19.40
CA ASP A 196 -16.63 -13.85 -20.16
C ASP A 196 -17.65 -13.19 -19.24
N ASN A 197 -18.17 -13.91 -18.25
CA ASN A 197 -19.07 -13.35 -17.23
C ASN A 197 -18.36 -12.28 -16.41
N ARG A 198 -17.11 -12.49 -16.03
CA ARG A 198 -16.31 -11.52 -15.29
C ARG A 198 -15.94 -10.31 -16.15
N ALA A 199 -15.59 -10.51 -17.42
CA ALA A 199 -15.36 -9.44 -18.38
C ALA A 199 -16.61 -8.56 -18.55
N LYS A 200 -17.78 -9.18 -18.67
CA LYS A 200 -19.07 -8.49 -18.73
C LYS A 200 -19.36 -7.68 -17.45
N ALA A 201 -19.05 -8.21 -16.28
CA ALA A 201 -19.21 -7.48 -15.03
C ALA A 201 -18.29 -6.26 -14.95
N LEU A 202 -17.04 -6.38 -15.42
CA LEU A 202 -16.02 -5.32 -15.43
C LEU A 202 -16.23 -4.28 -16.54
N SER A 203 -17.03 -4.56 -17.55
CA SER A 203 -17.36 -3.59 -18.63
C SER A 203 -18.11 -2.34 -18.15
N ARG A 204 -18.55 -2.32 -16.88
CA ARG A 204 -19.10 -1.12 -16.23
C ARG A 204 -18.02 -0.09 -15.89
N TYR A 205 -16.78 -0.54 -15.75
CA TYR A 205 -15.64 0.26 -15.26
C TYR A 205 -14.58 0.46 -16.33
N PHE A 206 -14.51 -0.44 -17.32
CA PHE A 206 -13.56 -0.42 -18.43
C PHE A 206 -14.29 -0.32 -19.76
N ASN A 207 -13.60 0.19 -20.76
CA ASN A 207 -14.09 0.11 -22.15
C ASN A 207 -14.19 -1.38 -22.55
N PRO A 208 -15.36 -1.87 -22.96
CA PRO A 208 -15.53 -3.27 -23.32
C PRO A 208 -14.57 -3.76 -24.41
N ASP A 209 -14.23 -2.89 -25.38
CA ASP A 209 -13.31 -3.20 -26.47
C ASP A 209 -11.84 -3.31 -26.02
N LYS A 210 -11.59 -3.03 -24.73
CA LYS A 210 -10.28 -3.07 -24.10
C LYS A 210 -10.18 -4.16 -23.02
N ILE A 211 -11.19 -5.03 -22.92
CA ILE A 211 -11.17 -6.18 -22.03
C ILE A 211 -10.87 -7.43 -22.85
N TYR A 212 -9.80 -8.11 -22.46
CA TYR A 212 -9.32 -9.32 -23.11
C TYR A 212 -9.37 -10.49 -22.14
N THR A 213 -9.73 -11.67 -22.63
CA THR A 213 -9.70 -12.91 -21.87
C THR A 213 -8.60 -13.83 -22.41
N LYS A 214 -7.91 -14.53 -21.55
CA LYS A 214 -6.84 -15.44 -21.91
C LYS A 214 -6.79 -16.64 -20.98
N ILE A 215 -6.68 -17.85 -21.55
CA ILE A 215 -6.46 -19.07 -20.83
C ILE A 215 -5.06 -19.60 -21.18
N ILE A 216 -4.27 -19.94 -20.18
CA ILE A 216 -2.92 -20.52 -20.35
C ILE A 216 -2.85 -21.81 -19.55
N LYS A 217 -2.33 -22.88 -20.17
CA LYS A 217 -1.96 -24.11 -19.46
C LYS A 217 -0.57 -23.95 -18.86
N GLY A 218 -0.40 -24.24 -17.57
CA GLY A 218 0.92 -24.21 -16.95
C GLY A 218 0.92 -23.92 -15.46
N GLN A 219 2.11 -23.63 -14.96
CA GLN A 219 2.30 -23.23 -13.56
C GLN A 219 1.86 -21.77 -13.38
N PRO A 220 1.00 -21.47 -12.37
CA PRO A 220 0.41 -20.14 -12.20
C PRO A 220 1.46 -19.02 -12.10
N GLU A 221 2.47 -19.17 -11.25
CA GLU A 221 3.47 -18.14 -11.02
C GLU A 221 4.18 -17.75 -12.30
N GLN A 222 4.71 -18.73 -13.02
CA GLN A 222 5.48 -18.51 -14.24
C GLN A 222 4.58 -17.95 -15.36
N SER A 223 3.37 -18.49 -15.50
CA SER A 223 2.42 -18.06 -16.52
C SER A 223 1.99 -16.61 -16.34
N ILE A 224 1.75 -16.18 -15.09
CA ILE A 224 1.41 -14.78 -14.76
C ILE A 224 2.59 -13.85 -15.07
N LEU A 225 3.80 -14.21 -14.64
CA LEU A 225 4.99 -13.40 -14.86
C LEU A 225 5.33 -13.26 -16.35
N ASP A 226 5.21 -14.34 -17.11
CA ASP A 226 5.43 -14.32 -18.56
C ASP A 226 4.34 -13.52 -19.30
N ALA A 227 3.08 -13.64 -18.86
CA ALA A 227 1.99 -12.85 -19.40
C ALA A 227 2.20 -11.35 -19.12
N ALA A 228 2.65 -11.01 -17.91
CA ALA A 228 2.96 -9.63 -17.53
C ALA A 228 4.08 -9.03 -18.40
N LYS A 229 5.17 -9.80 -18.61
CA LYS A 229 6.29 -9.38 -19.48
C LYS A 229 5.85 -9.21 -20.93
N LYS A 230 5.20 -10.22 -21.49
CA LYS A 230 4.76 -10.24 -22.92
C LYS A 230 3.69 -9.20 -23.21
N GLY A 231 2.79 -8.96 -22.25
CA GLY A 231 1.71 -7.97 -22.36
C GLY A 231 2.13 -6.57 -21.94
N HIS A 232 3.41 -6.34 -21.59
CA HIS A 232 3.89 -5.07 -21.05
C HIS A 232 2.98 -4.52 -19.96
N ALA A 233 2.55 -5.40 -19.05
CA ALA A 233 1.71 -5.00 -17.93
C ALA A 233 2.44 -3.97 -17.08
N ASP A 234 1.72 -2.92 -16.71
CA ASP A 234 2.19 -1.90 -15.77
C ASP A 234 1.55 -2.03 -14.39
N LEU A 235 0.48 -2.83 -14.29
CA LEU A 235 -0.14 -3.23 -13.03
C LEU A 235 -0.62 -4.69 -13.12
N ILE A 236 -0.26 -5.50 -12.13
CA ILE A 236 -0.91 -6.79 -11.87
C ILE A 236 -1.85 -6.61 -10.69
N VAL A 237 -3.11 -7.03 -10.83
CA VAL A 237 -4.09 -7.03 -9.72
C VAL A 237 -4.46 -8.46 -9.42
N MET A 238 -4.29 -8.88 -8.17
CA MET A 238 -4.61 -10.25 -7.78
C MET A 238 -5.05 -10.39 -6.33
N GLY A 239 -5.73 -11.46 -6.03
CA GLY A 239 -6.11 -11.80 -4.67
C GLY A 239 -4.90 -12.16 -3.81
N SER A 240 -5.03 -12.00 -2.50
CA SER A 240 -3.99 -12.40 -1.54
C SER A 240 -3.82 -13.92 -1.47
N HIS A 241 -4.86 -14.70 -1.82
CA HIS A 241 -4.88 -16.16 -1.83
C HIS A 241 -5.69 -16.66 -3.03
N GLY A 242 -5.44 -17.91 -3.43
CA GLY A 242 -6.31 -18.66 -4.33
C GLY A 242 -7.18 -19.64 -3.55
N HIS A 243 -7.73 -20.66 -4.26
CA HIS A 243 -8.65 -21.66 -3.70
C HIS A 243 -8.16 -22.40 -2.44
N ALA A 244 -6.85 -22.63 -2.30
CA ALA A 244 -6.27 -23.41 -1.19
C ALA A 244 -5.99 -22.62 0.08
N GLY A 245 -6.26 -21.30 0.11
CA GLY A 245 -5.81 -20.41 1.18
C GLY A 245 -6.82 -20.27 2.33
N PHE A 246 -6.55 -20.91 3.48
CA PHE A 246 -7.38 -20.81 4.70
C PHE A 246 -6.79 -19.90 5.80
N LYS A 247 -5.59 -19.40 5.69
CA LYS A 247 -4.95 -18.59 6.75
C LYS A 247 -4.96 -17.11 6.40
N LYS A 248 -5.73 -16.32 7.14
CA LYS A 248 -5.95 -14.87 6.94
C LYS A 248 -4.69 -13.99 7.00
N LEU A 249 -3.55 -14.51 7.44
CA LEU A 249 -2.36 -13.70 7.77
C LEU A 249 -1.14 -13.91 6.85
N ILE A 250 -1.13 -14.91 5.98
CA ILE A 250 0.04 -15.20 5.12
C ILE A 250 -0.41 -15.17 3.67
N LEU A 251 0.35 -14.49 2.83
CA LEU A 251 0.11 -14.42 1.40
C LEU A 251 0.21 -15.81 0.76
N GLY A 252 -0.65 -16.12 -0.20
CA GLY A 252 -0.58 -17.36 -0.97
C GLY A 252 0.73 -17.47 -1.79
N SER A 253 1.20 -18.69 -2.08
CA SER A 253 2.47 -18.94 -2.77
C SER A 253 2.57 -18.21 -4.10
N VAL A 254 1.52 -18.27 -4.93
CA VAL A 254 1.46 -17.59 -6.23
C VAL A 254 1.55 -16.07 -6.05
N SER A 255 0.75 -15.51 -5.14
CA SER A 255 0.75 -14.07 -4.88
C SER A 255 2.09 -13.60 -4.34
N GLN A 256 2.72 -14.39 -3.46
CA GLN A 256 4.05 -14.10 -2.94
C GLN A 256 5.11 -14.13 -4.05
N ALA A 257 5.12 -15.14 -4.89
CA ALA A 257 6.07 -15.25 -6.01
C ALA A 257 5.90 -14.09 -7.00
N VAL A 258 4.65 -13.71 -7.33
CA VAL A 258 4.36 -12.57 -8.20
C VAL A 258 4.80 -11.26 -7.54
N CYS A 259 4.53 -11.04 -6.25
CA CYS A 259 5.01 -9.85 -5.54
C CYS A 259 6.53 -9.70 -5.61
N HIS A 260 7.27 -10.79 -5.53
CA HIS A 260 8.73 -10.76 -5.65
C HIS A 260 9.20 -10.51 -7.08
N ALA A 261 8.71 -11.26 -8.05
CA ALA A 261 9.29 -11.36 -9.39
C ALA A 261 8.60 -10.50 -10.47
N ALA A 262 7.48 -9.84 -10.16
CA ALA A 262 6.76 -9.04 -11.14
C ALA A 262 7.61 -7.89 -11.71
N PRO A 263 7.55 -7.63 -13.02
CA PRO A 263 8.29 -6.55 -13.67
C PRO A 263 7.62 -5.17 -13.48
N CYS A 264 6.45 -5.11 -12.86
CA CYS A 264 5.61 -3.92 -12.74
C CYS A 264 4.98 -3.83 -11.36
N ALA A 265 4.17 -2.79 -11.11
CA ALA A 265 3.41 -2.66 -9.87
C ALA A 265 2.48 -3.85 -9.64
N VAL A 266 2.27 -4.21 -8.38
CA VAL A 266 1.37 -5.30 -7.98
C VAL A 266 0.39 -4.81 -6.92
N ALA A 267 -0.90 -4.96 -7.19
CA ALA A 267 -1.96 -4.74 -6.21
C ALA A 267 -2.41 -6.08 -5.63
N ILE A 268 -2.28 -6.22 -4.32
CA ILE A 268 -2.76 -7.39 -3.58
C ILE A 268 -4.05 -7.01 -2.87
N VAL A 269 -5.13 -7.68 -3.25
CA VAL A 269 -6.45 -7.47 -2.69
C VAL A 269 -6.78 -8.58 -1.71
N ARG A 270 -7.11 -8.20 -0.49
CA ARG A 270 -7.62 -9.11 0.52
C ARG A 270 -9.13 -9.24 0.38
N GLY A 271 -9.68 -10.38 0.80
CA GLY A 271 -11.13 -10.58 0.79
C GLY A 271 -11.87 -9.40 1.42
N LEU A 272 -13.11 -9.20 1.03
CA LEU A 272 -13.96 -8.15 1.58
C LEU A 272 -13.88 -8.24 3.11
N ALA A 273 -13.21 -7.30 3.74
CA ALA A 273 -13.20 -7.18 5.19
C ALA A 273 -14.65 -6.89 5.60
N GLY A 274 -15.16 -7.72 6.50
CA GLY A 274 -16.55 -7.65 6.95
C GLY A 274 -16.93 -6.24 7.41
N GLU A 275 -18.21 -6.03 7.53
CA GLU A 275 -19.00 -4.81 7.76
C GLU A 275 -18.50 -3.82 8.84
N ASP A 276 -17.45 -4.13 9.57
CA ASP A 276 -16.95 -3.36 10.72
C ASP A 276 -16.06 -2.14 10.35
N ARG A 277 -15.73 -1.94 9.07
CA ARG A 277 -14.91 -0.78 8.64
C ARG A 277 -15.67 0.55 8.63
N SER A 278 -17.01 0.53 8.62
CA SER A 278 -17.82 1.75 8.57
C SER A 278 -17.64 2.63 9.83
N LEU A 279 -17.38 2.03 10.97
CA LEU A 279 -17.21 2.72 12.25
C LEU A 279 -15.83 3.40 12.41
N LYS A 280 -14.79 2.86 11.77
CA LYS A 280 -13.42 3.42 11.85
C LYS A 280 -13.16 4.57 10.85
N ARG A 281 -14.08 4.81 9.90
CA ARG A 281 -13.95 5.85 8.86
C ARG A 281 -14.04 7.30 9.37
N THR A 282 -14.39 7.53 10.62
CA THR A 282 -14.57 8.87 11.18
C THR A 282 -13.26 9.55 11.62
N ALA A 283 -12.17 8.81 11.78
CA ALA A 283 -10.87 9.39 12.08
C ALA A 283 -10.21 9.90 10.78
N THR A 284 -10.05 11.21 10.63
CA THR A 284 -9.24 11.81 9.56
C THR A 284 -7.77 11.61 9.86
N PHE A 285 -6.92 11.53 8.81
CA PHE A 285 -5.46 11.50 8.99
C PHE A 285 -4.93 12.68 9.82
N GLU A 286 -5.58 13.84 9.75
CA GLU A 286 -5.23 15.01 10.57
C GLU A 286 -5.37 14.75 12.07
N LYS A 287 -6.42 14.05 12.52
CA LYS A 287 -6.60 13.70 13.94
C LYS A 287 -5.55 12.72 14.44
N ILE A 288 -5.06 11.84 13.56
CA ILE A 288 -3.98 10.90 13.88
C ILE A 288 -2.63 11.63 13.96
N LYS A 289 -2.48 12.76 13.23
CA LYS A 289 -1.30 13.61 13.24
C LYS A 289 -1.04 14.27 14.60
N ILE A 290 -2.08 14.53 15.38
CA ILE A 290 -2.06 15.39 16.59
C ILE A 290 -1.97 14.58 17.89
N ALA A 291 -2.20 13.28 17.88
CA ALA A 291 -2.13 12.49 19.12
C ALA A 291 -0.66 12.30 19.54
N PRO A 292 -0.16 13.01 20.59
CA PRO A 292 1.14 12.68 21.17
C PRO A 292 1.05 11.26 21.74
N ARG A 293 2.05 10.44 21.49
CA ARG A 293 2.21 9.20 22.26
C ARG A 293 2.24 9.58 23.74
N ASN A 294 1.32 9.07 24.54
CA ASN A 294 1.48 9.02 25.98
C ASN A 294 2.63 8.04 26.29
N ASP A 295 3.84 8.57 26.39
CA ASP A 295 5.00 7.88 26.93
C ASP A 295 4.93 7.84 28.48
N THR A 296 3.77 7.48 29.03
CA THR A 296 3.60 7.21 30.47
C THR A 296 3.26 5.74 30.69
N ALA A 297 4.23 4.87 30.39
CA ALA A 297 4.20 3.49 30.88
C ALA A 297 5.64 2.94 31.01
N MET A 298 6.52 3.66 31.72
CA MET A 298 7.74 3.12 32.30
C MET A 298 8.20 3.97 33.49
N GLU A 299 7.38 4.03 34.54
CA GLU A 299 7.83 4.31 35.88
C GLU A 299 6.90 3.62 36.89
N ALA A 300 7.06 2.32 37.02
CA ALA A 300 6.61 1.59 38.22
C ALA A 300 7.59 0.45 38.47
N GLY A 301 8.61 0.74 39.23
CA GLY A 301 9.51 -0.32 39.69
C GLY A 301 10.87 0.18 40.11
N ASN A 302 10.97 1.01 41.13
CA ASN A 302 11.90 0.78 42.25
C ASN A 302 11.61 1.72 43.40
N GLY A 303 11.04 1.17 44.45
CA GLY A 303 10.92 1.82 45.73
C GLY A 303 12.26 1.90 46.44
N GLY A 304 12.54 3.02 47.03
CA GLY A 304 13.70 3.23 47.86
C GLY A 304 13.52 4.48 48.70
N LEU A 305 12.88 4.30 49.83
CA LEU A 305 12.92 5.11 51.05
C LEU A 305 14.04 6.17 51.09
N TYR A 306 13.68 7.41 51.29
CA TYR A 306 14.32 8.26 52.29
C TYR A 306 13.35 9.29 52.82
N ASN A 307 13.21 9.21 54.17
CA ASN A 307 12.41 10.03 55.08
C ASN A 307 12.93 11.48 55.19
N ASN A 308 11.98 12.36 55.41
CA ASN A 308 11.91 13.48 56.37
C ASN A 308 13.16 14.37 56.57
N MET A 309 12.98 15.64 56.41
CA MET A 309 12.86 16.53 57.57
C MET A 309 12.42 17.95 57.18
N SER A 310 11.31 18.27 57.75
CA SER A 310 10.78 19.62 57.98
C SER A 310 11.77 20.56 58.64
N SER A 311 11.80 21.81 58.25
CA SER A 311 11.82 22.89 59.26
C SER A 311 11.38 24.22 58.61
N VAL A 312 10.28 24.65 59.05
CA VAL A 312 9.75 26.00 59.11
C VAL A 312 10.73 26.91 59.83
N HIS A 313 11.05 28.10 59.30
CA HIS A 313 11.41 29.23 60.12
C HIS A 313 10.80 30.52 59.52
N THR A 314 9.87 31.01 60.28
CA THR A 314 9.24 32.30 60.27
C THR A 314 10.21 33.42 60.57
N MET A 315 9.94 34.56 59.95
CA MET A 315 10.44 35.90 60.26
C MET A 315 10.26 36.30 61.74
N PRO A 316 10.99 37.27 62.27
CA PRO A 316 10.48 38.64 62.14
C PRO A 316 11.54 39.78 62.08
N GLY A 317 11.21 40.84 61.41
CA GLY A 317 11.01 42.21 61.80
C GLY A 317 12.20 43.04 62.28
N GLY A 318 12.32 44.22 61.60
CA GLY A 318 12.53 45.52 62.26
C GLY A 318 13.96 46.08 62.31
N PHE A 319 14.27 47.00 61.57
CA PHE A 319 14.54 48.43 61.73
C PHE A 319 15.04 49.04 60.41
#